data_86062eed71f7d37f6981707c02dc95d2
#
_entry.id   86062eed71f7d37f6981707c02dc95d2
#
_cell.length_a   1.000
_cell.length_b   1.000
_cell.length_c   1.000
_cell.angle_alpha   90.00
_cell.angle_beta   90.00
_cell.angle_gamma   90.00
#
_symmetry.space_group_name_H-M   'P 1'
#
loop_
_entity.id
_entity.type
_entity.pdbx_description
1 polymer ?
#
loop_
_entity_poly.entity_id
_entity_poly.type
_entity_poly.pdbx_seq_one_letter_code
_entity_poly.pdbx_strand_id
1 'polypeptide(L)'
;MSKLLYIQASPRGQRSHSVAVADAFIEVYEQKHPDDEIVILNVFDEPIPNFDGLAVQAKYTILHGKPHSQAEQEVWKDVEQVIEQFTSADKYVLAVPMWNFSIPYRLKQYIDLLVQPGYTFTCSEEAGYQGLVTGKPMLAIFSRGGEYPPGSETEAFDIQTKYIELILGFIGFKDTYLVVVEPTLQGGPDVTGAKRKGAIDKVKKIAEVY
;
A
#
# COMPACT_ATOMS: atom_id res chain seq x y z
N MET A 1 16.81 -14.40 5.66
CA MET A 1 16.35 -14.05 4.29
C MET A 1 14.88 -13.75 4.40
N SER A 2 14.55 -12.48 4.38
CA SER A 2 13.17 -11.96 4.43
C SER A 2 12.75 -11.49 3.05
N LYS A 3 11.45 -11.38 2.81
CA LYS A 3 10.90 -10.86 1.57
C LYS A 3 10.27 -9.50 1.80
N LEU A 4 10.80 -8.48 1.11
CA LEU A 4 10.26 -7.13 1.13
C LEU A 4 9.45 -6.89 -0.13
N LEU A 5 8.16 -6.51 0.01
CA LEU A 5 7.30 -6.11 -1.09
C LEU A 5 7.27 -4.58 -1.20
N TYR A 6 7.81 -4.06 -2.30
CA TYR A 6 7.78 -2.64 -2.63
C TYR A 6 6.69 -2.33 -3.64
N ILE A 7 5.59 -1.71 -3.17
CA ILE A 7 4.42 -1.38 -3.97
C ILE A 7 4.52 0.06 -4.47
N GLN A 8 4.58 0.25 -5.77
CA GLN A 8 4.58 1.55 -6.44
C GLN A 8 3.20 1.86 -7.00
N ALA A 9 2.57 2.93 -6.50
CA ALA A 9 1.25 3.37 -6.94
C ALA A 9 1.30 4.64 -7.82
N SER A 10 2.36 4.80 -8.61
CA SER A 10 2.53 5.97 -9.47
C SER A 10 2.98 5.60 -10.89
N PRO A 11 2.22 6.01 -11.94
CA PRO A 11 2.62 5.77 -13.34
C PRO A 11 3.75 6.70 -13.80
N ARG A 12 4.23 7.62 -12.94
CA ARG A 12 5.27 8.60 -13.31
C ARG A 12 6.69 8.03 -13.22
N GLY A 13 6.87 6.82 -12.69
CA GLY A 13 8.18 6.19 -12.48
C GLY A 13 9.13 7.13 -11.72
N GLN A 14 10.35 7.31 -12.20
CA GLN A 14 11.39 8.15 -11.59
C GLN A 14 11.01 9.63 -11.38
N ARG A 15 9.98 10.14 -12.05
CA ARG A 15 9.47 11.50 -11.84
C ARG A 15 8.48 11.59 -10.65
N SER A 16 8.14 10.48 -10.03
CA SER A 16 7.26 10.44 -8.85
C SER A 16 8.04 10.79 -7.59
N HIS A 17 7.55 11.74 -6.80
CA HIS A 17 8.19 12.10 -5.53
C HIS A 17 8.13 10.97 -4.50
N SER A 18 7.01 10.25 -4.40
CA SER A 18 6.88 9.11 -3.48
C SER A 18 7.79 7.94 -3.87
N VAL A 19 7.87 7.63 -5.17
CA VAL A 19 8.77 6.57 -5.68
C VAL A 19 10.23 6.95 -5.45
N ALA A 20 10.64 8.19 -5.79
CA ALA A 20 12.03 8.62 -5.60
C ALA A 20 12.48 8.59 -4.12
N VAL A 21 11.57 8.83 -3.18
CA VAL A 21 11.86 8.69 -1.74
C VAL A 21 11.92 7.21 -1.32
N ALA A 22 11.03 6.37 -1.86
CA ALA A 22 11.06 4.94 -1.60
C ALA A 22 12.32 4.28 -2.16
N ASP A 23 12.75 4.65 -3.37
CA ASP A 23 14.00 4.14 -3.97
C ASP A 23 15.21 4.46 -3.10
N ALA A 24 15.25 5.65 -2.46
CA ALA A 24 16.32 6.01 -1.53
C ALA A 24 16.28 5.18 -0.23
N PHE A 25 15.12 4.70 0.20
CA PHE A 25 15.00 3.72 1.28
C PHE A 25 15.55 2.36 0.81
N ILE A 26 15.12 1.88 -0.35
CA ILE A 26 15.53 0.59 -0.91
C ILE A 26 17.04 0.51 -1.06
N GLU A 27 17.68 1.58 -1.57
CA GLU A 27 19.15 1.64 -1.73
C GLU A 27 19.90 1.37 -0.41
N VAL A 28 19.44 1.94 0.71
CA VAL A 28 20.06 1.71 2.02
C VAL A 28 19.68 0.33 2.57
N TYR A 29 18.42 -0.09 2.38
CA TYR A 29 17.94 -1.37 2.84
C TYR A 29 18.71 -2.54 2.21
N GLU A 30 18.94 -2.53 0.90
CA GLU A 30 19.72 -3.56 0.19
C GLU A 30 21.14 -3.69 0.71
N GLN A 31 21.78 -2.56 1.05
CA GLN A 31 23.14 -2.57 1.63
C GLN A 31 23.16 -3.20 3.02
N LYS A 32 22.09 -3.08 3.79
CA LYS A 32 21.99 -3.62 5.16
C LYS A 32 21.50 -5.07 5.19
N HIS A 33 20.70 -5.44 4.22
CA HIS A 33 20.04 -6.75 4.11
C HIS A 33 20.31 -7.40 2.74
N PRO A 34 21.60 -7.68 2.40
CA PRO A 34 21.97 -8.15 1.06
C PRO A 34 21.40 -9.53 0.70
N ASP A 35 20.94 -10.30 1.71
CA ASP A 35 20.36 -11.62 1.50
C ASP A 35 18.81 -11.60 1.41
N ASP A 36 18.18 -10.43 1.59
CA ASP A 36 16.72 -10.33 1.52
C ASP A 36 16.24 -10.17 0.08
N GLU A 37 15.12 -10.80 -0.24
CA GLU A 37 14.45 -10.69 -1.53
C GLU A 37 13.64 -9.39 -1.59
N ILE A 38 13.88 -8.54 -2.59
CA ILE A 38 13.07 -7.35 -2.84
C ILE A 38 12.23 -7.57 -4.08
N VAL A 39 10.90 -7.60 -3.90
CA VAL A 39 9.93 -7.71 -4.99
C VAL A 39 9.31 -6.35 -5.23
N ILE A 40 9.49 -5.79 -6.44
CA ILE A 40 8.88 -4.52 -6.83
C ILE A 40 7.59 -4.81 -7.58
N LEU A 41 6.50 -4.23 -7.12
CA LEU A 41 5.16 -4.29 -7.72
C LEU A 41 4.72 -2.88 -8.12
N ASN A 42 4.70 -2.56 -9.41
CA ASN A 42 4.08 -1.34 -9.90
C ASN A 42 2.63 -1.63 -10.31
N VAL A 43 1.67 -1.11 -9.57
CA VAL A 43 0.24 -1.39 -9.82
C VAL A 43 -0.28 -0.86 -11.17
N PHE A 44 0.49 -0.02 -11.87
CA PHE A 44 0.15 0.46 -13.22
C PHE A 44 0.70 -0.41 -14.34
N ASP A 45 1.77 -1.17 -14.07
CA ASP A 45 2.44 -2.02 -15.06
C ASP A 45 2.00 -3.49 -14.92
N GLU A 46 1.59 -3.90 -13.71
CA GLU A 46 1.13 -5.26 -13.44
C GLU A 46 -0.29 -5.54 -13.99
N PRO A 47 -0.53 -6.74 -14.49
CA PRO A 47 -1.86 -7.18 -14.94
C PRO A 47 -2.78 -7.49 -13.74
N ILE A 48 -3.16 -6.45 -12.98
CA ILE A 48 -4.08 -6.61 -11.84
C ILE A 48 -5.46 -7.05 -12.36
N PRO A 49 -6.02 -8.18 -11.89
CA PRO A 49 -7.32 -8.68 -12.31
C PRO A 49 -8.44 -7.65 -12.07
N ASN A 50 -9.50 -7.72 -12.85
CA ASN A 50 -10.70 -6.94 -12.58
C ASN A 50 -11.46 -7.54 -11.40
N PHE A 51 -11.89 -6.67 -10.48
CA PHE A 51 -12.83 -7.06 -9.44
C PHE A 51 -14.25 -6.75 -9.92
N ASP A 52 -14.70 -7.51 -10.93
CA ASP A 52 -15.96 -7.33 -11.64
C ASP A 52 -17.12 -8.13 -11.02
N GLY A 53 -18.26 -8.16 -11.70
CA GLY A 53 -19.46 -8.82 -11.21
C GLY A 53 -19.27 -10.31 -10.88
N LEU A 54 -18.44 -11.05 -11.64
CA LEU A 54 -18.18 -12.46 -11.39
C LEU A 54 -17.26 -12.65 -10.17
N ALA A 55 -16.22 -11.83 -10.03
CA ALA A 55 -15.34 -11.85 -8.87
C ALA A 55 -16.10 -11.47 -7.58
N VAL A 56 -16.99 -10.47 -7.66
CA VAL A 56 -17.86 -10.09 -6.54
C VAL A 56 -18.83 -11.22 -6.20
N GLN A 57 -19.42 -11.90 -7.19
CA GLN A 57 -20.28 -13.05 -6.96
C GLN A 57 -19.51 -14.19 -6.29
N ALA A 58 -18.29 -14.51 -6.74
CA ALA A 58 -17.43 -15.51 -6.13
C ALA A 58 -17.15 -15.20 -4.65
N LYS A 59 -16.84 -13.94 -4.31
CA LYS A 59 -16.69 -13.46 -2.93
C LYS A 59 -17.92 -13.79 -2.08
N TYR A 60 -19.12 -13.44 -2.56
CA TYR A 60 -20.35 -13.70 -1.80
C TYR A 60 -20.70 -15.18 -1.72
N THR A 61 -20.35 -15.98 -2.73
CA THR A 61 -20.49 -17.44 -2.69
C THR A 61 -19.68 -18.03 -1.52
N ILE A 62 -18.41 -17.59 -1.32
CA ILE A 62 -17.60 -17.97 -0.15
C ILE A 62 -18.24 -17.50 1.16
N LEU A 63 -18.62 -16.22 1.23
CA LEU A 63 -19.22 -15.65 2.44
C LEU A 63 -20.47 -16.39 2.91
N HIS A 64 -21.22 -16.98 1.98
CA HIS A 64 -22.39 -17.78 2.27
C HIS A 64 -22.10 -19.28 2.48
N GLY A 65 -20.82 -19.67 2.52
CA GLY A 65 -20.40 -21.07 2.73
C GLY A 65 -20.80 -22.02 1.58
N LYS A 66 -20.96 -21.48 0.37
CA LYS A 66 -21.34 -22.26 -0.82
C LYS A 66 -20.10 -22.59 -1.67
N PRO A 67 -20.12 -23.74 -2.39
CA PRO A 67 -19.06 -24.06 -3.32
C PRO A 67 -19.13 -23.14 -4.56
N HIS A 68 -17.96 -22.74 -5.08
CA HIS A 68 -17.84 -22.01 -6.33
C HIS A 68 -18.28 -22.86 -7.53
N SER A 69 -18.95 -22.27 -8.49
CA SER A 69 -19.04 -22.78 -9.86
C SER A 69 -17.65 -22.78 -10.52
N GLN A 70 -17.49 -23.48 -11.65
CA GLN A 70 -16.22 -23.50 -12.37
C GLN A 70 -15.76 -22.09 -12.78
N ALA A 71 -16.66 -21.24 -13.28
CA ALA A 71 -16.34 -19.86 -13.66
C ALA A 71 -15.91 -18.99 -12.45
N GLU A 72 -16.56 -19.17 -11.29
CA GLU A 72 -16.17 -18.50 -10.06
C GLU A 72 -14.80 -18.97 -9.55
N GLN A 73 -14.48 -20.28 -9.68
CA GLN A 73 -13.15 -20.81 -9.32
C GLN A 73 -12.04 -20.20 -10.16
N GLU A 74 -12.26 -20.08 -11.48
CA GLU A 74 -11.25 -19.52 -12.39
C GLU A 74 -10.94 -18.07 -12.06
N VAL A 75 -11.96 -17.23 -11.88
CA VAL A 75 -11.76 -15.80 -11.56
C VAL A 75 -11.22 -15.61 -10.15
N TRP A 76 -11.62 -16.47 -9.19
CA TRP A 76 -11.16 -16.36 -7.81
C TRP A 76 -9.71 -16.77 -7.64
N LYS A 77 -9.22 -17.68 -8.45
CA LYS A 77 -7.80 -18.07 -8.48
C LYS A 77 -6.89 -16.87 -8.78
N ASP A 78 -7.29 -15.97 -9.67
CA ASP A 78 -6.53 -14.76 -9.95
C ASP A 78 -6.52 -13.81 -8.74
N VAL A 79 -7.62 -13.71 -7.99
CA VAL A 79 -7.70 -12.97 -6.73
C VAL A 79 -6.77 -13.57 -5.67
N GLU A 80 -6.79 -14.89 -5.52
CA GLU A 80 -5.92 -15.62 -4.57
C GLU A 80 -4.43 -15.41 -4.88
N GLN A 81 -4.03 -15.38 -6.15
CA GLN A 81 -2.64 -15.11 -6.55
C GLN A 81 -2.17 -13.72 -6.10
N VAL A 82 -3.03 -12.69 -6.25
CA VAL A 82 -2.73 -11.33 -5.78
C VAL A 82 -2.57 -11.30 -4.26
N ILE A 83 -3.46 -11.98 -3.54
CA ILE A 83 -3.41 -12.06 -2.08
C ILE A 83 -2.16 -12.83 -1.61
N GLU A 84 -1.83 -13.95 -2.24
CA GLU A 84 -0.66 -14.76 -1.91
C GLU A 84 0.63 -13.97 -2.13
N GLN A 85 0.76 -13.27 -3.25
CA GLN A 85 1.89 -12.39 -3.50
C GLN A 85 2.05 -11.36 -2.37
N PHE A 86 0.95 -10.73 -1.94
CA PHE A 86 0.97 -9.76 -0.86
C PHE A 86 1.29 -10.41 0.48
N THR A 87 0.57 -11.45 0.87
CA THR A 87 0.70 -12.05 2.21
C THR A 87 1.99 -12.83 2.42
N SER A 88 2.66 -13.27 1.34
CA SER A 88 3.97 -13.95 1.40
C SER A 88 5.13 -13.04 1.78
N ALA A 89 4.98 -11.71 1.71
CA ALA A 89 6.03 -10.78 2.11
C ALA A 89 6.10 -10.64 3.64
N ASP A 90 7.31 -10.37 4.15
CA ASP A 90 7.59 -10.15 5.57
C ASP A 90 7.61 -8.67 5.93
N LYS A 91 7.94 -7.80 4.96
CA LYS A 91 8.10 -6.36 5.12
C LYS A 91 7.52 -5.63 3.91
N TYR A 92 7.08 -4.37 4.09
CA TYR A 92 6.40 -3.65 3.02
C TYR A 92 6.87 -2.21 2.90
N VAL A 93 7.01 -1.74 1.65
CA VAL A 93 7.15 -0.33 1.30
C VAL A 93 6.03 0.04 0.34
N LEU A 94 5.31 1.13 0.62
CA LEU A 94 4.18 1.59 -0.18
C LEU A 94 4.38 3.04 -0.60
N ALA A 95 4.62 3.30 -1.90
CA ALA A 95 4.82 4.63 -2.46
C ALA A 95 3.56 5.14 -3.17
N VAL A 96 2.89 6.16 -2.62
CA VAL A 96 1.56 6.62 -3.05
C VAL A 96 1.53 8.13 -3.28
N PRO A 97 1.28 8.60 -4.51
CA PRO A 97 0.91 10.00 -4.73
C PRO A 97 -0.55 10.25 -4.35
N MET A 98 -0.87 11.45 -3.88
CA MET A 98 -2.24 11.87 -3.69
C MET A 98 -2.89 12.21 -5.04
N TRP A 99 -4.02 11.59 -5.34
CA TRP A 99 -4.87 11.91 -6.48
C TRP A 99 -6.27 12.31 -5.99
N ASN A 100 -6.69 13.53 -6.31
CA ASN A 100 -8.00 14.04 -5.89
C ASN A 100 -8.28 13.79 -4.39
N PHE A 101 -7.32 14.19 -3.53
CA PHE A 101 -7.36 14.05 -2.07
C PHE A 101 -7.24 12.62 -1.52
N SER A 102 -7.21 11.60 -2.38
CA SER A 102 -7.18 10.19 -2.02
C SER A 102 -6.02 9.45 -2.71
N ILE A 103 -6.19 8.18 -2.99
CA ILE A 103 -5.21 7.30 -3.61
C ILE A 103 -5.49 7.09 -5.10
N PRO A 104 -4.50 6.70 -5.91
CA PRO A 104 -4.71 6.32 -7.30
C PRO A 104 -5.67 5.14 -7.44
N TYR A 105 -6.53 5.17 -8.48
CA TYR A 105 -7.55 4.13 -8.72
C TYR A 105 -6.97 2.72 -8.86
N ARG A 106 -5.78 2.57 -9.44
CA ARG A 106 -5.11 1.25 -9.55
C ARG A 106 -4.73 0.68 -8.20
N LEU A 107 -4.27 1.54 -7.27
CA LEU A 107 -4.01 1.10 -5.89
C LEU A 107 -5.31 0.71 -5.18
N LYS A 108 -6.39 1.46 -5.43
CA LYS A 108 -7.72 1.10 -4.88
C LYS A 108 -8.18 -0.26 -5.41
N GLN A 109 -8.03 -0.53 -6.71
CA GLN A 109 -8.33 -1.83 -7.31
C GLN A 109 -7.50 -2.96 -6.65
N TYR A 110 -6.20 -2.74 -6.46
CA TYR A 110 -5.32 -3.70 -5.79
C TYR A 110 -5.78 -3.99 -4.36
N ILE A 111 -6.11 -2.94 -3.59
CA ILE A 111 -6.64 -3.08 -2.23
C ILE A 111 -7.99 -3.83 -2.21
N ASP A 112 -8.88 -3.59 -3.18
CA ASP A 112 -10.17 -4.28 -3.27
C ASP A 112 -10.01 -5.79 -3.53
N LEU A 113 -8.95 -6.20 -4.21
CA LEU A 113 -8.59 -7.61 -4.37
C LEU A 113 -7.97 -8.19 -3.08
N LEU A 114 -7.15 -7.42 -2.37
CA LEU A 114 -6.45 -7.89 -1.17
C LEU A 114 -7.38 -8.09 0.03
N VAL A 115 -8.37 -7.21 0.19
CA VAL A 115 -9.20 -7.19 1.41
C VAL A 115 -10.35 -8.19 1.29
N GLN A 116 -10.02 -9.46 1.57
CA GLN A 116 -10.96 -10.58 1.46
C GLN A 116 -11.07 -11.36 2.78
N PRO A 117 -12.30 -11.79 3.15
CA PRO A 117 -12.54 -12.56 4.36
C PRO A 117 -11.86 -13.92 4.29
N GLY A 118 -11.25 -14.34 5.40
CA GLY A 118 -10.50 -15.60 5.50
C GLY A 118 -9.06 -15.52 4.98
N TYR A 119 -8.68 -14.41 4.30
CA TYR A 119 -7.33 -14.19 3.77
C TYR A 119 -6.57 -13.08 4.49
N THR A 120 -7.10 -11.87 4.51
CA THR A 120 -6.46 -10.71 5.14
C THR A 120 -7.19 -10.21 6.38
N PHE A 121 -8.42 -10.63 6.56
CA PHE A 121 -9.18 -10.42 7.79
C PHE A 121 -10.15 -11.57 8.05
N THR A 122 -10.61 -11.69 9.29
CA THR A 122 -11.71 -12.58 9.68
C THR A 122 -12.76 -11.80 10.45
N CYS A 123 -13.96 -12.37 10.57
CA CYS A 123 -15.05 -11.81 11.37
C CYS A 123 -15.76 -12.94 12.10
N SER A 124 -15.94 -12.79 13.43
CA SER A 124 -16.73 -13.70 14.25
C SER A 124 -17.67 -12.91 15.15
N GLU A 125 -18.74 -13.56 15.65
CA GLU A 125 -19.68 -12.92 16.58
C GLU A 125 -18.99 -12.51 17.90
N GLU A 126 -18.02 -13.31 18.37
CA GLU A 126 -17.33 -13.05 19.64
C GLU A 126 -16.25 -11.97 19.52
N ALA A 127 -15.42 -12.01 18.47
CA ALA A 127 -14.22 -11.19 18.33
C ALA A 127 -14.39 -10.00 17.36
N GLY A 128 -15.50 -9.95 16.61
CA GLY A 128 -15.68 -8.96 15.54
C GLY A 128 -14.68 -9.14 14.39
N TYR A 129 -14.29 -8.03 13.78
CA TYR A 129 -13.29 -8.02 12.71
C TYR A 129 -11.87 -8.13 13.26
N GLN A 130 -11.07 -9.04 12.72
CA GLN A 130 -9.67 -9.21 13.06
C GLN A 130 -8.80 -9.28 11.80
N GLY A 131 -7.76 -8.45 11.74
CA GLY A 131 -6.78 -8.50 10.66
C GLY A 131 -5.84 -9.68 10.81
N LEU A 132 -5.48 -10.29 9.69
CA LEU A 132 -4.64 -11.49 9.63
C LEU A 132 -3.19 -11.19 9.20
N VAL A 133 -2.91 -10.00 8.64
CA VAL A 133 -1.56 -9.56 8.23
C VAL A 133 -0.88 -8.89 9.43
N THR A 134 -0.44 -9.70 10.39
CA THR A 134 0.09 -9.22 11.67
C THR A 134 1.60 -9.43 11.80
N GLY A 135 2.27 -8.62 12.64
CA GLY A 135 3.70 -8.75 12.96
C GLY A 135 4.63 -8.36 11.80
N LYS A 136 4.13 -7.63 10.82
CA LYS A 136 4.85 -7.20 9.64
C LYS A 136 4.94 -5.67 9.58
N PRO A 137 6.14 -5.07 9.45
CA PRO A 137 6.28 -3.63 9.34
C PRO A 137 5.87 -3.12 7.96
N MET A 138 5.33 -1.89 7.93
CA MET A 138 4.94 -1.16 6.71
C MET A 138 5.54 0.25 6.72
N LEU A 139 6.27 0.62 5.68
CA LEU A 139 6.67 2.00 5.41
C LEU A 139 5.77 2.58 4.31
N ALA A 140 4.88 3.50 4.66
CA ALA A 140 4.06 4.24 3.72
C ALA A 140 4.69 5.61 3.41
N ILE A 141 4.88 5.91 2.12
CA ILE A 141 5.49 7.14 1.63
C ILE A 141 4.50 7.85 0.72
N PHE A 142 4.03 9.02 1.15
CA PHE A 142 3.04 9.82 0.44
C PHE A 142 3.67 11.03 -0.20
N SER A 143 3.16 11.46 -1.36
CA SER A 143 3.50 12.72 -1.99
C SER A 143 2.24 13.49 -2.38
N ARG A 144 2.22 14.81 -2.08
CA ARG A 144 1.04 15.66 -2.18
C ARG A 144 1.37 17.02 -2.78
N GLY A 145 0.46 17.54 -3.59
CA GLY A 145 0.63 18.87 -4.21
C GLY A 145 0.57 20.01 -3.23
N GLY A 146 -0.39 19.98 -2.30
CA GLY A 146 -0.58 20.92 -1.20
C GLY A 146 -0.12 20.36 0.14
N GLU A 147 -0.29 21.13 1.21
CA GLU A 147 -0.05 20.72 2.59
C GLU A 147 -1.38 20.48 3.31
N TYR A 148 -1.43 19.41 4.12
CA TYR A 148 -2.62 18.99 4.87
C TYR A 148 -2.28 18.70 6.34
N PRO A 149 -1.69 19.68 7.07
CA PRO A 149 -1.24 19.41 8.43
C PRO A 149 -2.42 19.20 9.39
N PRO A 150 -2.25 18.33 10.41
CA PRO A 150 -3.26 18.13 11.44
C PRO A 150 -3.66 19.45 12.11
N GLY A 151 -4.96 19.64 12.34
CA GLY A 151 -5.53 20.83 12.95
C GLY A 151 -5.72 22.02 12.00
N SER A 152 -5.33 21.91 10.71
CA SER A 152 -5.57 22.95 9.71
C SER A 152 -6.94 22.81 9.03
N GLU A 153 -7.39 23.88 8.36
CA GLU A 153 -8.61 23.84 7.55
C GLU A 153 -8.51 22.82 6.38
N THR A 154 -7.30 22.55 5.92
CA THR A 154 -7.03 21.59 4.83
C THR A 154 -6.96 20.14 5.28
N GLU A 155 -6.86 19.86 6.58
CA GLU A 155 -6.83 18.48 7.12
C GLU A 155 -8.02 17.63 6.66
N ALA A 156 -9.20 18.25 6.51
CA ALA A 156 -10.41 17.56 6.07
C ALA A 156 -10.26 16.90 4.67
N PHE A 157 -9.37 17.45 3.83
CA PHE A 157 -9.10 16.95 2.49
C PHE A 157 -8.06 15.81 2.47
N ASP A 158 -7.40 15.48 3.59
CA ASP A 158 -6.51 14.34 3.67
C ASP A 158 -7.27 13.02 3.82
N ILE A 159 -7.90 12.60 2.73
CA ILE A 159 -8.51 11.27 2.65
C ILE A 159 -7.45 10.18 2.41
N GLN A 160 -6.30 10.55 1.84
CA GLN A 160 -5.22 9.61 1.55
C GLN A 160 -4.70 8.93 2.83
N THR A 161 -4.27 9.71 3.83
CA THR A 161 -3.78 9.16 5.10
C THR A 161 -4.87 8.37 5.82
N LYS A 162 -6.04 9.00 6.00
CA LYS A 162 -7.17 8.39 6.72
C LYS A 162 -7.57 7.05 6.12
N TYR A 163 -7.61 6.97 4.78
CA TYR A 163 -7.97 5.72 4.10
C TYR A 163 -6.88 4.64 4.25
N ILE A 164 -5.61 4.99 4.00
CA ILE A 164 -4.52 4.00 4.08
C ILE A 164 -4.33 3.50 5.52
N GLU A 165 -4.34 4.38 6.52
CA GLU A 165 -4.24 3.97 7.92
C GLU A 165 -5.40 3.07 8.33
N LEU A 166 -6.63 3.42 7.93
CA LEU A 166 -7.82 2.60 8.21
C LEU A 166 -7.69 1.21 7.60
N ILE A 167 -7.37 1.11 6.31
CA ILE A 167 -7.38 -0.18 5.61
C ILE A 167 -6.20 -1.08 6.01
N LEU A 168 -5.01 -0.51 6.23
CA LEU A 168 -3.87 -1.25 6.75
C LEU A 168 -4.13 -1.75 8.18
N GLY A 169 -4.64 -0.89 9.05
CA GLY A 169 -5.04 -1.28 10.41
C GLY A 169 -6.12 -2.37 10.41
N PHE A 170 -7.12 -2.27 9.51
CA PHE A 170 -8.18 -3.26 9.37
C PHE A 170 -7.66 -4.65 9.00
N ILE A 171 -6.68 -4.75 8.10
CA ILE A 171 -6.08 -6.04 7.73
C ILE A 171 -4.97 -6.51 8.69
N GLY A 172 -4.58 -5.71 9.69
CA GLY A 172 -3.74 -6.17 10.80
C GLY A 172 -2.39 -5.50 10.98
N PHE A 173 -2.01 -4.51 10.15
CA PHE A 173 -0.78 -3.76 10.35
C PHE A 173 -0.86 -2.89 11.60
N LYS A 174 0.15 -3.00 12.48
CA LYS A 174 0.31 -2.18 13.69
C LYS A 174 1.57 -1.33 13.65
N ASP A 175 2.64 -1.85 13.05
CA ASP A 175 3.93 -1.20 12.94
C ASP A 175 4.01 -0.48 11.58
N THR A 176 3.47 0.74 11.53
CA THR A 176 3.44 1.54 10.30
C THR A 176 4.26 2.82 10.47
N TYR A 177 5.27 2.98 9.61
CA TYR A 177 6.00 4.23 9.45
C TYR A 177 5.36 5.07 8.35
N LEU A 178 5.12 6.35 8.61
CA LEU A 178 4.58 7.28 7.62
C LEU A 178 5.60 8.39 7.32
N VAL A 179 5.90 8.58 6.04
CA VAL A 179 6.71 9.68 5.53
C VAL A 179 5.95 10.43 4.44
N VAL A 180 5.84 11.74 4.57
CA VAL A 180 5.07 12.58 3.65
C VAL A 180 5.99 13.60 3.00
N VAL A 181 5.87 13.75 1.66
CA VAL A 181 6.51 14.78 0.85
C VAL A 181 5.44 15.79 0.46
N GLU A 182 5.38 16.91 1.18
CA GLU A 182 4.41 17.99 0.94
C GLU A 182 4.98 19.37 1.35
N PRO A 183 4.66 20.44 0.55
CA PRO A 183 4.01 20.40 -0.74
C PRO A 183 4.97 20.00 -1.88
N THR A 184 4.42 19.48 -2.99
CA THR A 184 5.19 19.18 -4.21
C THR A 184 4.84 20.07 -5.42
N LEU A 185 3.82 20.91 -5.28
CA LEU A 185 3.39 21.89 -6.30
C LEU A 185 3.42 23.33 -5.77
N GLN A 186 3.13 23.54 -4.49
CA GLN A 186 3.13 24.86 -3.88
C GLN A 186 4.55 25.24 -3.43
N GLY A 187 4.91 26.54 -3.56
CA GLY A 187 6.19 27.08 -3.14
C GLY A 187 7.35 26.92 -4.14
N GLY A 188 7.10 26.28 -5.29
CA GLY A 188 8.09 26.16 -6.35
C GLY A 188 9.13 25.03 -6.18
N PRO A 189 10.08 24.92 -7.13
CA PRO A 189 11.03 23.80 -7.19
C PRO A 189 11.96 23.70 -5.97
N ASP A 190 12.39 24.81 -5.42
CA ASP A 190 13.32 24.84 -4.26
C ASP A 190 12.66 24.28 -3.01
N VAL A 191 11.40 24.67 -2.74
CA VAL A 191 10.61 24.14 -1.62
C VAL A 191 10.39 22.64 -1.79
N THR A 192 9.94 22.23 -2.97
CA THR A 192 9.75 20.80 -3.30
C THR A 192 11.06 20.01 -3.15
N GLY A 193 12.17 20.56 -3.60
CA GLY A 193 13.50 19.96 -3.46
C GLY A 193 13.90 19.75 -2.00
N ALA A 194 13.71 20.77 -1.18
CA ALA A 194 14.01 20.71 0.26
C ALA A 194 13.12 19.69 1.00
N LYS A 195 11.81 19.68 0.71
CA LYS A 195 10.87 18.72 1.31
C LYS A 195 11.19 17.28 0.92
N ARG A 196 11.49 17.03 -0.36
CA ARG A 196 11.92 15.72 -0.83
C ARG A 196 13.23 15.27 -0.17
N LYS A 197 14.22 16.15 -0.06
CA LYS A 197 15.49 15.86 0.62
C LYS A 197 15.25 15.46 2.07
N GLY A 198 14.46 16.22 2.82
CA GLY A 198 14.10 15.89 4.21
C GLY A 198 13.41 14.54 4.35
N ALA A 199 12.53 14.19 3.40
CA ALA A 199 11.87 12.90 3.37
C ALA A 199 12.87 11.75 3.07
N ILE A 200 13.82 11.96 2.14
CA ILE A 200 14.90 11.01 1.83
C ILE A 200 15.78 10.79 3.08
N ASP A 201 16.19 11.84 3.78
CA ASP A 201 17.00 11.73 4.99
C ASP A 201 16.25 10.94 6.09
N LYS A 202 14.93 11.09 6.17
CA LYS A 202 14.07 10.35 7.12
C LYS A 202 13.99 8.86 6.76
N VAL A 203 13.71 8.51 5.50
CA VAL A 203 13.57 7.11 5.11
C VAL A 203 14.89 6.35 5.17
N LYS A 204 16.02 7.00 4.91
CA LYS A 204 17.35 6.38 5.09
C LYS A 204 17.61 5.96 6.53
N LYS A 205 17.21 6.78 7.51
CA LYS A 205 17.29 6.42 8.94
C LYS A 205 16.35 5.27 9.31
N ILE A 206 15.15 5.23 8.70
CA ILE A 206 14.22 4.11 8.91
C ILE A 206 14.83 2.82 8.35
N ALA A 207 15.45 2.86 7.17
CA ALA A 207 16.08 1.69 6.53
C ALA A 207 17.21 1.06 7.38
N GLU A 208 17.87 1.84 8.24
CA GLU A 208 18.94 1.32 9.12
C GLU A 208 18.42 0.36 10.20
N VAL A 209 17.13 0.45 10.55
CA VAL A 209 16.51 -0.31 11.67
C VAL A 209 15.32 -1.17 11.21
N TYR A 210 14.99 -1.15 9.92
CA TYR A 210 13.84 -1.83 9.32
C TYR A 210 14.16 -3.30 9.07
#